data_d28729d48bef740f4dc21c14cd4a04ae
#
_entry.id   d28729d48bef740f4dc21c14cd4a04ae
#
_cell.length_a   1.000
_cell.length_b   1.000
_cell.length_c   1.000
_cell.angle_alpha   90.00
_cell.angle_beta   90.00
_cell.angle_gamma   90.00
#
_symmetry.space_group_name_H-M   'P 1'
#
loop_
_entity.id
_entity.type
_entity.pdbx_description
1 polymer ?
#
loop_
_entity_poly.entity_id
_entity_poly.type
_entity_poly.pdbx_seq_one_letter_code
_entity_poly.pdbx_strand_id
1 'polypeptide(L)'
;IDVCIPLGILTAVTGVSGSGKSTLVHDVLYAAIKRVKGDWNRRVGRHDALEGVEFVTDAVLVDQAPIGRTPRSNPVTYLKAFDPIRELFASTKDARSRGLTASHFSFNVPGGRCDACEGEGHVRIEMQFLADVFVPCDQCDGKRFKPNVLDVRYRGKGINQQQRGLARLDVG
;
A
#
# COMPACT_ATOMS: atom_id res chain seq x y z
N ILE A 1 19.11 -29.62 -5.10
CA ILE A 1 20.21 -28.69 -4.77
C ILE A 1 20.29 -28.56 -3.26
N ASP A 2 21.50 -28.52 -2.73
CA ASP A 2 21.73 -28.22 -1.32
C ASP A 2 22.07 -26.75 -1.20
N VAL A 3 21.38 -26.04 -0.32
CA VAL A 3 21.54 -24.59 -0.14
C VAL A 3 21.73 -24.31 1.35
N CYS A 4 22.81 -23.62 1.68
CA CYS A 4 23.06 -23.12 3.01
C CYS A 4 22.82 -21.62 3.06
N ILE A 5 21.94 -21.16 3.96
CA ILE A 5 21.61 -19.75 4.15
C ILE A 5 22.09 -19.34 5.54
N PRO A 6 23.14 -18.51 5.63
CA PRO A 6 23.66 -18.09 6.92
C PRO A 6 22.69 -17.14 7.61
N LEU A 7 22.49 -17.33 8.92
CA LEU A 7 21.64 -16.48 9.75
C LEU A 7 22.38 -15.22 10.22
N GLY A 8 21.63 -14.17 10.50
CA GLY A 8 22.17 -12.91 11.04
C GLY A 8 22.88 -12.00 10.05
N ILE A 9 22.87 -12.35 8.77
CA ILE A 9 23.45 -11.50 7.71
C ILE A 9 22.48 -11.35 6.54
N LEU A 10 22.71 -10.32 5.69
CA LEU A 10 21.96 -10.14 4.45
C LEU A 10 22.45 -11.14 3.40
N THR A 11 21.53 -11.96 2.90
CA THR A 11 21.79 -12.92 1.82
C THR A 11 21.04 -12.53 0.56
N ALA A 12 21.74 -12.32 -0.56
CA ALA A 12 21.14 -12.03 -1.85
C ALA A 12 21.07 -13.29 -2.73
N VAL A 13 19.88 -13.60 -3.25
CA VAL A 13 19.66 -14.69 -4.21
C VAL A 13 19.53 -14.11 -5.60
N THR A 14 20.52 -14.33 -6.45
CA THR A 14 20.61 -13.80 -7.82
C THR A 14 20.52 -14.89 -8.88
N GLY A 15 20.25 -14.50 -10.11
CA GLY A 15 20.18 -15.42 -11.26
C GLY A 15 19.18 -14.93 -12.32
N VAL A 16 19.21 -15.57 -13.47
CA VAL A 16 18.32 -15.23 -14.61
C VAL A 16 16.84 -15.41 -14.28
N SER A 17 15.98 -14.73 -15.03
CA SER A 17 14.52 -14.90 -14.88
C SER A 17 14.14 -16.36 -15.17
N GLY A 18 13.22 -16.92 -14.38
CA GLY A 18 12.78 -18.31 -14.51
C GLY A 18 13.74 -19.36 -13.88
N SER A 19 14.86 -18.99 -13.26
CA SER A 19 15.79 -19.94 -12.62
C SER A 19 15.29 -20.55 -11.31
N GLY A 20 14.07 -20.26 -10.87
CA GLY A 20 13.49 -20.85 -9.67
C GLY A 20 13.82 -20.13 -8.36
N LYS A 21 14.42 -18.92 -8.38
CA LYS A 21 14.72 -18.13 -7.16
C LYS A 21 13.52 -17.92 -6.25
N SER A 22 12.41 -17.44 -6.83
CA SER A 22 11.17 -17.20 -6.08
C SER A 22 10.58 -18.51 -5.55
N THR A 23 10.63 -19.58 -6.33
CA THR A 23 10.20 -20.91 -5.87
C THR A 23 11.03 -21.40 -4.71
N LEU A 24 12.36 -21.26 -4.77
CA LEU A 24 13.24 -21.63 -3.65
C LEU A 24 12.94 -20.82 -2.38
N VAL A 25 12.84 -19.50 -2.51
CA VAL A 25 12.68 -18.61 -1.35
C VAL A 25 11.24 -18.64 -0.82
N HIS A 26 10.23 -18.53 -1.67
CA HIS A 26 8.83 -18.42 -1.24
C HIS A 26 8.18 -19.79 -1.02
N ASP A 27 8.26 -20.68 -2.02
CA ASP A 27 7.48 -21.91 -2.02
C ASP A 27 8.16 -23.03 -1.19
N VAL A 28 9.50 -22.99 -1.07
CA VAL A 28 10.25 -23.96 -0.30
C VAL A 28 10.64 -23.37 1.07
N LEU A 29 11.59 -22.45 1.12
CA LEU A 29 12.20 -21.98 2.37
C LEU A 29 11.18 -21.33 3.31
N TYR A 30 10.52 -20.25 2.85
CA TYR A 30 9.55 -19.52 3.66
C TYR A 30 8.38 -20.41 4.08
N ALA A 31 7.80 -21.14 3.12
CA ALA A 31 6.66 -22.01 3.37
C ALA A 31 6.99 -23.16 4.34
N ALA A 32 8.19 -23.75 4.23
CA ALA A 32 8.65 -24.82 5.12
C ALA A 32 8.89 -24.31 6.54
N ILE A 33 9.54 -23.15 6.71
CA ILE A 33 9.72 -22.54 8.04
C ILE A 33 8.36 -22.27 8.69
N LYS A 34 7.44 -21.61 7.98
CA LYS A 34 6.10 -21.30 8.50
C LYS A 34 5.31 -22.56 8.84
N ARG A 35 5.46 -23.64 8.08
CA ARG A 35 4.82 -24.92 8.37
C ARG A 35 5.33 -25.54 9.67
N VAL A 36 6.63 -25.52 9.90
CA VAL A 36 7.25 -26.01 11.15
C VAL A 36 6.81 -25.15 12.36
N LYS A 37 6.65 -23.85 12.18
CA LYS A 37 6.16 -22.92 13.22
C LYS A 37 4.64 -22.97 13.44
N GLY A 38 3.87 -23.73 12.63
CA GLY A 38 2.43 -23.91 12.79
C GLY A 38 1.54 -22.88 12.06
N ASP A 39 2.12 -21.93 11.33
CA ASP A 39 1.42 -20.82 10.68
C ASP A 39 1.11 -21.05 9.21
N TRP A 40 1.27 -22.29 8.70
CA TRP A 40 1.14 -22.57 7.27
C TRP A 40 0.30 -23.81 6.99
N ASN A 41 -0.83 -23.63 6.31
CA ASN A 41 -1.76 -24.68 5.94
C ASN A 41 -1.82 -24.98 4.41
N ARG A 42 -0.94 -24.34 3.62
CA ARG A 42 -0.86 -24.51 2.17
C ARG A 42 0.22 -25.52 1.81
N ARG A 43 0.27 -25.88 0.51
CA ARG A 43 1.33 -26.75 -0.03
C ARG A 43 2.69 -26.08 0.13
N VAL A 44 3.68 -26.86 0.56
CA VAL A 44 5.08 -26.48 0.58
C VAL A 44 5.77 -27.10 -0.63
N GLY A 45 6.69 -26.38 -1.23
CA GLY A 45 7.47 -26.88 -2.35
C GLY A 45 8.25 -28.14 -1.99
N ARG A 46 8.46 -29.01 -2.96
CA ARG A 46 9.14 -30.31 -2.72
C ARG A 46 10.58 -30.06 -2.25
N HIS A 47 10.95 -30.64 -1.14
CA HIS A 47 12.30 -30.63 -0.55
C HIS A 47 12.48 -31.89 0.28
N ASP A 48 13.73 -32.30 0.47
CA ASP A 48 14.06 -33.52 1.23
C ASP A 48 14.14 -33.21 2.73
N ALA A 49 14.85 -32.15 3.11
CA ALA A 49 15.01 -31.73 4.50
C ALA A 49 15.14 -30.21 4.62
N LEU A 50 14.81 -29.69 5.79
CA LEU A 50 15.09 -28.32 6.22
C LEU A 50 15.69 -28.38 7.63
N GLU A 51 16.95 -28.01 7.75
CA GLU A 51 17.70 -28.02 9.00
C GLU A 51 17.89 -26.57 9.52
N GLY A 52 18.15 -26.43 10.84
CA GLY A 52 18.43 -25.13 11.46
C GLY A 52 17.21 -24.26 11.73
N VAL A 53 15.98 -24.76 11.57
CA VAL A 53 14.73 -24.01 11.83
C VAL A 53 14.58 -23.66 13.31
N GLU A 54 15.19 -24.41 14.20
CA GLU A 54 15.22 -24.17 15.64
C GLU A 54 15.87 -22.82 16.00
N PHE A 55 16.81 -22.35 15.18
CA PHE A 55 17.47 -21.05 15.35
C PHE A 55 16.67 -19.86 14.80
N VAL A 56 15.56 -20.11 14.09
CA VAL A 56 14.70 -19.10 13.52
C VAL A 56 13.46 -18.95 14.39
N THR A 57 13.21 -17.74 14.91
CA THR A 57 12.03 -17.45 15.73
C THR A 57 10.78 -17.37 14.87
N ASP A 58 10.83 -16.61 13.79
CA ASP A 58 9.75 -16.45 12.81
C ASP A 58 10.30 -16.07 11.44
N ALA A 59 9.49 -16.19 10.40
CA ALA A 59 9.79 -15.75 9.04
C ALA A 59 8.72 -14.78 8.55
N VAL A 60 9.15 -13.64 8.03
CA VAL A 60 8.26 -12.61 7.46
C VAL A 60 8.56 -12.50 5.97
N LEU A 61 7.52 -12.60 5.14
CA LEU A 61 7.61 -12.38 3.71
C LEU A 61 7.24 -10.92 3.41
N VAL A 62 8.18 -10.19 2.83
CA VAL A 62 7.93 -8.88 2.24
C VAL A 62 7.96 -9.05 0.73
N ASP A 63 6.80 -8.97 0.11
CA ASP A 63 6.67 -9.11 -1.34
C ASP A 63 6.58 -7.74 -2.03
N GLN A 64 6.61 -7.76 -3.36
CA GLN A 64 6.46 -6.56 -4.20
C GLN A 64 4.99 -6.26 -4.54
N ALA A 65 4.04 -6.95 -3.90
CA ALA A 65 2.64 -6.68 -4.14
C ALA A 65 2.29 -5.24 -3.70
N PRO A 66 1.50 -4.52 -4.48
CA PRO A 66 1.07 -3.18 -4.09
C PRO A 66 0.26 -3.25 -2.79
N ILE A 67 0.43 -2.24 -1.93
CA ILE A 67 -0.31 -2.09 -0.68
C ILE A 67 -1.79 -1.91 -1.00
N GLY A 68 -2.51 -3.03 -1.08
CA GLY A 68 -3.92 -3.08 -1.44
C GLY A 68 -4.19 -3.12 -2.94
N ARG A 69 -5.41 -3.55 -3.29
CA ARG A 69 -5.83 -3.83 -4.67
C ARG A 69 -6.55 -2.66 -5.35
N THR A 70 -6.61 -1.51 -4.72
CA THR A 70 -7.36 -0.35 -5.22
C THR A 70 -6.48 0.89 -5.30
N PRO A 71 -6.76 1.83 -6.23
CA PRO A 71 -6.08 3.12 -6.32
C PRO A 71 -6.20 3.98 -5.04
N ARG A 72 -7.10 3.60 -4.13
CA ARG A 72 -7.30 4.25 -2.81
C ARG A 72 -6.32 3.76 -1.76
N SER A 73 -5.67 2.62 -2.00
CA SER A 73 -4.68 2.06 -1.09
C SER A 73 -3.37 2.82 -1.22
N ASN A 74 -2.92 3.40 -0.13
CA ASN A 74 -1.62 4.07 -0.06
C ASN A 74 -0.97 3.85 1.31
N PRO A 75 0.36 3.96 1.42
CA PRO A 75 1.11 3.73 2.64
C PRO A 75 0.61 4.55 3.82
N VAL A 76 0.27 5.81 3.59
CA VAL A 76 -0.17 6.76 4.64
C VAL A 76 -1.48 6.32 5.29
N THR A 77 -2.41 5.78 4.49
CA THR A 77 -3.68 5.22 4.99
C THR A 77 -3.45 3.89 5.69
N TYR A 78 -2.58 3.04 5.16
CA TYR A 78 -2.24 1.75 5.74
C TYR A 78 -1.62 1.90 7.14
N LEU A 79 -0.71 2.84 7.30
CA LEU A 79 -0.06 3.18 8.57
C LEU A 79 -0.95 4.01 9.52
N LYS A 80 -2.21 4.32 9.11
CA LYS A 80 -3.13 5.22 9.83
C LYS A 80 -2.57 6.63 10.09
N ALA A 81 -1.47 7.00 9.44
CA ALA A 81 -0.85 8.31 9.59
C ALA A 81 -1.72 9.46 9.04
N PHE A 82 -2.73 9.13 8.24
CA PHE A 82 -3.66 10.11 7.68
C PHE A 82 -4.76 10.51 8.67
N ASP A 83 -5.04 9.73 9.70
CA ASP A 83 -6.09 10.01 10.68
C ASP A 83 -5.82 11.30 11.47
N PRO A 84 -4.65 11.49 12.11
CA PRO A 84 -4.34 12.76 12.78
C PRO A 84 -4.29 13.96 11.83
N ILE A 85 -3.92 13.76 10.56
CA ILE A 85 -3.94 14.84 9.55
C ILE A 85 -5.38 15.30 9.29
N ARG A 86 -6.33 14.36 9.15
CA ARG A 86 -7.75 14.68 8.96
C ARG A 86 -8.32 15.45 10.15
N GLU A 87 -8.00 15.04 11.36
CA GLU A 87 -8.41 15.72 12.58
C GLU A 87 -7.83 17.14 12.65
N LEU A 88 -6.56 17.31 12.29
CA LEU A 88 -5.90 18.60 12.24
C LEU A 88 -6.60 19.55 11.26
N PHE A 89 -6.94 19.09 10.05
CA PHE A 89 -7.66 19.91 9.09
C PHE A 89 -9.07 20.26 9.59
N ALA A 90 -9.79 19.31 10.19
CA ALA A 90 -11.12 19.54 10.75
C ALA A 90 -11.09 20.54 11.93
N SER A 91 -9.98 20.62 12.67
CA SER A 91 -9.83 21.57 13.78
C SER A 91 -9.59 23.01 13.36
N THR A 92 -9.32 23.27 12.06
CA THR A 92 -9.11 24.63 11.56
C THR A 92 -10.37 25.48 11.67
N LYS A 93 -10.21 26.80 11.83
CA LYS A 93 -11.35 27.74 11.87
C LYS A 93 -12.18 27.66 10.58
N ASP A 94 -11.51 27.53 9.46
CA ASP A 94 -12.10 27.48 8.12
C ASP A 94 -12.95 26.21 7.93
N ALA A 95 -12.47 25.05 8.38
CA ALA A 95 -13.25 23.82 8.35
C ALA A 95 -14.48 23.89 9.25
N ARG A 96 -14.32 24.41 10.46
CA ARG A 96 -15.44 24.56 11.42
C ARG A 96 -16.52 25.50 10.92
N SER A 97 -16.15 26.65 10.33
CA SER A 97 -17.11 27.62 9.76
C SER A 97 -17.90 27.03 8.60
N ARG A 98 -17.33 26.05 7.87
CA ARG A 98 -17.98 25.34 6.75
C ARG A 98 -18.67 24.03 7.18
N GLY A 99 -18.68 23.70 8.47
CA GLY A 99 -19.26 22.46 8.99
C GLY A 99 -18.53 21.19 8.54
N LEU A 100 -17.24 21.29 8.18
CA LEU A 100 -16.45 20.16 7.72
C LEU A 100 -15.84 19.41 8.91
N THR A 101 -16.10 18.12 8.99
CA THR A 101 -15.57 17.19 9.99
C THR A 101 -14.41 16.39 9.43
N ALA A 102 -13.71 15.60 10.27
CA ALA A 102 -12.61 14.75 9.85
C ALA A 102 -12.97 13.77 8.72
N SER A 103 -14.24 13.33 8.65
CA SER A 103 -14.73 12.46 7.58
C SER A 103 -14.71 13.14 6.21
N HIS A 104 -14.95 14.44 6.13
CA HIS A 104 -14.89 15.19 4.88
C HIS A 104 -13.47 15.29 4.30
N PHE A 105 -12.46 15.13 5.12
CA PHE A 105 -11.05 15.07 4.70
C PHE A 105 -10.58 13.65 4.36
N SER A 106 -11.52 12.69 4.22
CA SER A 106 -11.25 11.34 3.74
C SER A 106 -11.69 11.18 2.29
N PHE A 107 -10.84 10.59 1.45
CA PHE A 107 -11.20 10.22 0.07
C PHE A 107 -11.84 8.81 -0.01
N ASN A 108 -11.93 8.09 1.12
CA ASN A 108 -12.51 6.75 1.17
C ASN A 108 -14.01 6.74 1.51
N VAL A 109 -14.50 7.82 2.14
CA VAL A 109 -15.91 7.92 2.55
C VAL A 109 -16.61 9.05 1.82
N PRO A 110 -17.93 8.95 1.59
CA PRO A 110 -18.74 10.04 1.02
C PRO A 110 -18.69 11.31 1.88
N GLY A 111 -18.96 12.45 1.26
CA GLY A 111 -19.04 13.76 1.91
C GLY A 111 -18.03 14.75 1.34
N GLY A 112 -16.74 14.53 1.52
CA GLY A 112 -15.71 15.44 1.00
C GLY A 112 -14.94 14.92 -0.21
N ARG A 113 -15.06 13.63 -0.54
CA ARG A 113 -14.43 13.06 -1.75
C ARG A 113 -15.12 13.56 -3.02
N CYS A 114 -14.39 13.61 -4.12
CA CYS A 114 -14.97 13.87 -5.44
C CYS A 114 -16.00 12.79 -5.79
N ASP A 115 -17.19 13.17 -6.16
CA ASP A 115 -18.27 12.22 -6.46
C ASP A 115 -18.05 11.51 -7.80
N ALA A 116 -17.43 12.17 -8.79
CA ALA A 116 -17.22 11.61 -10.12
C ALA A 116 -16.21 10.45 -10.14
N CYS A 117 -15.09 10.57 -9.41
CA CYS A 117 -14.09 9.50 -9.30
C CYS A 117 -14.14 8.79 -7.96
N GLU A 118 -15.13 9.08 -7.13
CA GLU A 118 -15.29 8.51 -5.80
C GLU A 118 -14.03 8.55 -4.91
N GLY A 119 -13.19 9.57 -5.12
CA GLY A 119 -11.95 9.76 -4.37
C GLY A 119 -10.74 9.01 -4.94
N GLU A 120 -10.86 8.37 -6.10
CA GLU A 120 -9.73 7.70 -6.76
C GLU A 120 -8.79 8.69 -7.45
N GLY A 121 -9.30 9.85 -7.85
CA GLY A 121 -8.54 10.86 -8.58
C GLY A 121 -8.37 10.55 -10.07
N HIS A 122 -8.74 9.34 -10.49
CA HIS A 122 -8.66 8.86 -11.87
C HIS A 122 -9.96 8.19 -12.25
N VAL A 123 -10.26 8.15 -13.52
CA VAL A 123 -11.34 7.38 -14.13
C VAL A 123 -10.71 6.24 -14.89
N ARG A 124 -11.20 5.03 -14.70
CA ARG A 124 -10.78 3.84 -15.41
C ARG A 124 -11.57 3.75 -16.71
N ILE A 125 -10.86 3.65 -17.82
CA ILE A 125 -11.42 3.36 -19.13
C ILE A 125 -11.12 1.90 -19.44
N GLU A 126 -12.15 1.07 -19.42
CA GLU A 126 -12.02 -0.35 -19.73
C GLU A 126 -11.84 -0.55 -21.25
N MET A 127 -10.81 -1.26 -21.62
CA MET A 127 -10.51 -1.62 -22.99
C MET A 127 -10.74 -3.11 -23.20
N GLN A 128 -11.60 -3.48 -24.17
CA GLN A 128 -11.98 -4.89 -24.39
C GLN A 128 -10.82 -5.83 -24.74
N PHE A 129 -9.73 -5.31 -25.31
CA PHE A 129 -8.60 -6.11 -25.81
C PHE A 129 -7.23 -5.61 -25.38
N LEU A 130 -7.16 -4.54 -24.57
CA LEU A 130 -5.93 -3.92 -24.09
C LEU A 130 -6.00 -3.74 -22.58
N ALA A 131 -4.87 -3.42 -21.96
CA ALA A 131 -4.86 -3.05 -20.56
C ALA A 131 -5.68 -1.76 -20.32
N ASP A 132 -6.40 -1.71 -19.20
CA ASP A 132 -7.20 -0.54 -18.84
C ASP A 132 -6.35 0.71 -18.73
N VAL A 133 -6.90 1.83 -19.18
CA VAL A 133 -6.25 3.13 -19.10
C VAL A 133 -6.84 3.94 -17.95
N PHE A 134 -5.97 4.51 -17.13
CA PHE A 134 -6.36 5.40 -16.04
C PHE A 134 -6.10 6.86 -16.45
N VAL A 135 -7.16 7.64 -16.54
CA VAL A 135 -7.11 9.06 -16.92
C VAL A 135 -7.40 9.90 -15.68
N PRO A 136 -6.70 11.04 -15.44
CA PRO A 136 -7.06 11.95 -14.36
C PRO A 136 -8.53 12.36 -14.43
N CYS A 137 -9.20 12.43 -13.29
CA CYS A 137 -10.60 12.81 -13.23
C CYS A 137 -10.77 14.30 -13.59
N ASP A 138 -11.56 14.60 -14.59
CA ASP A 138 -11.78 15.96 -15.11
C ASP A 138 -12.43 16.89 -14.05
N GLN A 139 -13.27 16.36 -13.15
CA GLN A 139 -13.94 17.17 -12.14
C GLN A 139 -13.02 17.60 -10.99
N CYS A 140 -12.08 16.77 -10.58
CA CYS A 140 -11.18 17.09 -9.47
C CYS A 140 -9.74 17.26 -9.88
N ASP A 141 -9.41 17.10 -11.15
CA ASP A 141 -8.05 17.21 -11.70
C ASP A 141 -7.04 16.35 -10.90
N GLY A 142 -7.43 15.11 -10.63
CA GLY A 142 -6.64 14.17 -9.85
C GLY A 142 -6.53 14.48 -8.34
N LYS A 143 -7.23 15.54 -7.85
CA LYS A 143 -7.10 16.01 -6.46
C LYS A 143 -7.91 15.21 -5.45
N ARG A 144 -8.83 14.35 -5.89
CA ARG A 144 -9.62 13.40 -5.08
C ARG A 144 -10.73 13.98 -4.22
N PHE A 145 -10.74 15.27 -3.95
CA PHE A 145 -11.69 15.97 -3.06
C PHE A 145 -12.54 16.98 -3.79
N LYS A 146 -13.67 17.34 -3.17
CA LYS A 146 -14.51 18.43 -3.61
C LYS A 146 -13.81 19.78 -3.42
N PRO A 147 -14.17 20.83 -4.21
CA PRO A 147 -13.55 22.14 -4.10
C PRO A 147 -13.62 22.76 -2.70
N ASN A 148 -14.77 22.65 -2.02
CA ASN A 148 -14.95 23.19 -0.67
C ASN A 148 -14.01 22.59 0.38
N VAL A 149 -13.58 21.33 0.21
CA VAL A 149 -12.59 20.68 1.06
C VAL A 149 -11.17 21.10 0.68
N LEU A 150 -10.91 21.27 -0.62
CA LEU A 150 -9.60 21.70 -1.14
C LEU A 150 -9.26 23.14 -0.76
N ASP A 151 -10.28 24.00 -0.54
CA ASP A 151 -10.10 25.38 -0.11
C ASP A 151 -9.57 25.49 1.32
N VAL A 152 -9.85 24.51 2.18
CA VAL A 152 -9.34 24.52 3.55
C VAL A 152 -7.83 24.33 3.57
N ARG A 153 -7.15 25.25 4.25
CA ARG A 153 -5.69 25.26 4.32
C ARG A 153 -5.20 25.23 5.76
N TYR A 154 -4.15 24.47 5.97
CA TYR A 154 -3.36 24.46 7.21
C TYR A 154 -1.93 24.87 6.89
N ARG A 155 -1.46 25.97 7.49
CA ARG A 155 -0.14 26.57 7.20
C ARG A 155 0.12 26.76 5.70
N GLY A 156 -0.89 27.25 4.96
CA GLY A 156 -0.83 27.48 3.52
C GLY A 156 -0.94 26.25 2.63
N LYS A 157 -0.98 25.04 3.18
CA LYS A 157 -1.05 23.77 2.42
C LYS A 157 -2.46 23.18 2.50
N GLY A 158 -2.99 22.71 1.37
CA GLY A 158 -4.23 21.94 1.31
C GLY A 158 -4.02 20.46 1.63
N ILE A 159 -5.12 19.75 1.91
CA ILE A 159 -5.11 18.33 2.27
C ILE A 159 -4.46 17.44 1.19
N ASN A 160 -4.67 17.75 -0.08
CA ASN A 160 -4.10 17.02 -1.22
C ASN A 160 -2.57 17.20 -1.34
N GLN A 161 -2.02 18.34 -0.91
CA GLN A 161 -0.58 18.60 -0.93
C GLN A 161 0.15 17.84 0.17
N GLN A 162 -0.49 17.69 1.33
CA GLN A 162 0.03 16.84 2.42
C GLN A 162 0.13 15.37 1.99
N GLN A 163 -0.87 14.86 1.26
CA GLN A 163 -0.83 13.50 0.73
C GLN A 163 0.33 13.28 -0.25
N ARG A 164 0.54 14.22 -1.19
CA ARG A 164 1.64 14.11 -2.16
C ARG A 164 3.02 14.22 -1.52
N GLY A 165 3.15 14.98 -0.44
CA GLY A 165 4.41 15.09 0.32
C GLY A 165 4.80 13.80 1.01
N LEU A 166 3.83 13.07 1.58
CA LEU A 166 4.04 11.79 2.25
C LEU A 166 4.28 10.63 1.27
N ALA A 167 3.61 10.66 0.12
CA ALA A 167 3.82 9.65 -0.93
C ALA A 167 5.19 9.77 -1.64
N ARG A 168 5.88 10.89 -1.52
CA ARG A 168 7.23 11.08 -2.08
C ARG A 168 8.36 10.54 -1.19
N LEU A 169 8.06 10.15 0.05
CA LEU A 169 9.03 9.52 0.94
C LEU A 169 9.29 8.04 0.60
N ASP A 170 8.50 7.47 -0.32
CA ASP A 170 8.59 6.05 -0.70
C ASP A 170 9.52 5.78 -1.90
N VAL A 171 10.22 6.79 -2.42
CA VAL A 171 11.12 6.66 -3.60
C VAL A 171 12.47 7.27 -3.26
N GLY A 172 13.21 6.57 -2.40
CA GLY A 172 14.60 6.88 -2.08
C GLY A 172 15.36 5.60 -1.80
#